data_7f03059cadc6792149a430097ef05cf0
#
_entry.id   7f03059cadc6792149a430097ef05cf0
#
_cell.length_a   1.000
_cell.length_b   1.000
_cell.length_c   1.000
_cell.angle_alpha   90.00
_cell.angle_beta   90.00
_cell.angle_gamma   90.00
#
_symmetry.space_group_name_H-M   'P 1'
#
loop_
_entity.id
_entity.type
_entity.pdbx_description
1 polymer ?
#
loop_
_entity_poly.entity_id
_entity_poly.type
_entity_poly.pdbx_seq_one_letter_code
_entity_poly.pdbx_strand_id
1 'polypeptide(L)'
;MKFLLPFILSAYPFAAIVQSQAPSAQPPSDAPSPKTTEVMVILAARKGVTRQQIMSIMPAEIRATVKLYLAGTIRQWYSRGDRNGAIFLIDAKTVEEAHAVVDAMPLSKENLVDHEYIPVGPLMPLGALLSR
;
A
#
# COMPACT_ATOMS: atom_id res chain seq x y z
N MET A 1 69.03 -32.86 -4.40
CA MET A 1 68.81 -31.65 -3.58
C MET A 1 67.32 -31.26 -3.70
N LYS A 2 66.55 -31.55 -2.69
CA LYS A 2 65.12 -31.21 -2.63
C LYS A 2 64.97 -30.03 -1.68
N PHE A 3 64.66 -28.83 -2.22
CA PHE A 3 64.32 -27.68 -1.40
C PHE A 3 62.80 -27.72 -1.13
N LEU A 4 62.42 -27.98 0.09
CA LEU A 4 61.05 -27.81 0.61
C LEU A 4 60.89 -26.37 1.06
N LEU A 5 60.04 -25.63 0.38
CA LEU A 5 59.57 -24.31 0.85
C LEU A 5 58.36 -24.53 1.78
N PRO A 6 58.35 -23.94 2.97
CA PRO A 6 57.15 -23.97 3.81
C PRO A 6 56.13 -22.97 3.30
N PHE A 7 54.93 -23.44 3.06
CA PHE A 7 53.74 -22.64 2.82
C PHE A 7 53.36 -21.94 4.13
N ILE A 8 53.49 -20.63 4.17
CA ILE A 8 52.98 -19.83 5.27
C ILE A 8 51.51 -19.55 4.96
N LEU A 9 50.61 -20.22 5.69
CA LEU A 9 49.18 -19.99 5.67
C LEU A 9 48.91 -18.75 6.51
N SER A 10 48.76 -17.59 5.85
CA SER A 10 48.34 -16.34 6.51
C SER A 10 46.85 -16.41 6.75
N ALA A 11 46.44 -16.65 8.00
CA ALA A 11 45.06 -16.56 8.45
C ALA A 11 44.72 -15.06 8.65
N TYR A 12 43.90 -14.52 7.76
CA TYR A 12 43.28 -13.20 7.99
C TYR A 12 42.11 -13.37 8.94
N PRO A 13 42.03 -12.61 10.03
CA PRO A 13 40.85 -12.61 10.86
C PRO A 13 39.72 -11.89 10.12
N PHE A 14 38.65 -12.62 9.85
CA PHE A 14 37.40 -12.06 9.37
C PHE A 14 36.83 -11.19 10.49
N ALA A 15 36.98 -9.87 10.37
CA ALA A 15 36.27 -8.95 11.23
C ALA A 15 34.78 -9.00 10.88
N ALA A 16 33.99 -9.63 11.73
CA ALA A 16 32.54 -9.60 11.64
C ALA A 16 32.10 -8.14 11.84
N ILE A 17 31.64 -7.50 10.77
CA ILE A 17 30.94 -6.22 10.85
C ILE A 17 29.57 -6.51 11.48
N VAL A 18 29.44 -6.25 12.77
CA VAL A 18 28.16 -6.21 13.44
C VAL A 18 27.44 -4.97 12.91
N GLN A 19 26.57 -5.17 11.93
CA GLN A 19 25.62 -4.14 11.54
C GLN A 19 24.67 -3.94 12.72
N SER A 20 24.89 -2.85 13.45
CA SER A 20 23.94 -2.33 14.41
C SER A 20 22.70 -1.90 13.65
N GLN A 21 21.68 -2.77 13.58
CA GLN A 21 20.35 -2.37 13.14
C GLN A 21 19.83 -1.38 14.17
N ALA A 22 19.64 -0.12 13.71
CA ALA A 22 18.92 0.84 14.52
C ALA A 22 17.55 0.24 14.86
N PRO A 23 17.09 0.30 16.12
CA PRO A 23 15.78 -0.17 16.48
C PRO A 23 14.76 0.60 15.65
N SER A 24 13.99 -0.11 14.82
CA SER A 24 12.81 0.45 14.18
C SER A 24 11.92 0.92 15.31
N ALA A 25 11.78 2.23 15.48
CA ALA A 25 10.88 2.81 16.46
C ALA A 25 9.45 2.40 16.06
N GLN A 26 8.97 1.28 16.60
CA GLN A 26 7.55 0.97 16.60
C GLN A 26 6.87 2.07 17.41
N PRO A 27 5.82 2.71 16.88
CA PRO A 27 5.05 3.64 17.67
C PRO A 27 4.55 2.91 18.91
N PRO A 28 4.51 3.59 20.09
CA PRO A 28 4.06 2.95 21.32
C PRO A 28 2.66 2.37 21.13
N SER A 29 2.49 1.10 21.48
CA SER A 29 1.26 0.32 21.30
C SER A 29 0.05 0.89 22.05
N ASP A 30 0.26 1.87 22.92
CA ASP A 30 -0.77 2.48 23.77
C ASP A 30 -1.32 3.82 23.23
N ALA A 31 -0.86 4.28 22.06
CA ALA A 31 -1.44 5.46 21.43
C ALA A 31 -2.85 5.14 20.95
N PRO A 32 -3.88 5.96 21.27
CA PRO A 32 -5.23 5.73 20.78
C PRO A 32 -5.23 5.78 19.26
N SER A 33 -5.69 4.69 18.62
CA SER A 33 -5.85 4.64 17.18
C SER A 33 -6.97 5.60 16.75
N PRO A 34 -6.79 6.35 15.66
CA PRO A 34 -7.86 7.19 15.15
C PRO A 34 -9.05 6.32 14.74
N LYS A 35 -10.27 6.81 15.00
CA LYS A 35 -11.49 6.17 14.52
C LYS A 35 -11.49 6.21 12.98
N THR A 36 -11.61 5.07 12.33
CA THR A 36 -11.76 5.00 10.87
C THR A 36 -13.03 5.70 10.44
N THR A 37 -12.91 6.65 9.55
CA THR A 37 -14.04 7.38 8.94
C THR A 37 -14.16 7.10 7.45
N GLU A 38 -13.07 6.75 6.82
CA GLU A 38 -12.96 6.46 5.40
C GLU A 38 -11.88 5.38 5.18
N VAL A 39 -11.88 4.77 4.00
CA VAL A 39 -10.83 3.85 3.57
C VAL A 39 -10.25 4.36 2.26
N MET A 40 -8.94 4.59 2.26
CA MET A 40 -8.21 4.87 1.04
C MET A 40 -7.92 3.55 0.34
N VAL A 41 -8.28 3.44 -0.94
CA VAL A 41 -8.01 2.28 -1.77
C VAL A 41 -7.08 2.68 -2.90
N ILE A 42 -5.93 2.05 -2.96
CA ILE A 42 -4.94 2.26 -4.02
C ILE A 42 -5.07 1.10 -5.00
N LEU A 43 -5.39 1.42 -6.26
CA LEU A 43 -5.54 0.45 -7.33
C LEU A 43 -4.32 0.50 -8.23
N ALA A 44 -3.84 -0.69 -8.61
CA ALA A 44 -2.79 -0.84 -9.62
C ALA A 44 -3.14 -1.98 -10.57
N ALA A 45 -2.70 -1.87 -11.82
CA ALA A 45 -2.85 -2.97 -12.77
C ALA A 45 -2.10 -4.20 -12.23
N ARG A 46 -2.76 -5.36 -12.26
CA ARG A 46 -2.13 -6.63 -11.85
C ARG A 46 -0.98 -6.97 -12.77
N LYS A 47 0.07 -7.55 -12.21
CA LYS A 47 1.23 -8.02 -12.98
C LYS A 47 0.79 -8.99 -14.09
N GLY A 48 1.26 -8.73 -15.31
CA GLY A 48 0.94 -9.54 -16.49
C GLY A 48 -0.37 -9.15 -17.21
N VAL A 49 -1.15 -8.23 -16.66
CA VAL A 49 -2.32 -7.68 -17.34
C VAL A 49 -1.89 -6.65 -18.38
N THR A 50 -2.44 -6.76 -19.58
CA THR A 50 -2.15 -5.82 -20.67
C THR A 50 -3.01 -4.56 -20.58
N ARG A 51 -2.51 -3.47 -21.15
CA ARG A 51 -3.30 -2.24 -21.31
C ARG A 51 -4.60 -2.50 -22.06
N GLN A 52 -4.58 -3.34 -23.08
CA GLN A 52 -5.75 -3.67 -23.88
C GLN A 52 -6.85 -4.33 -23.04
N GLN A 53 -6.49 -5.26 -22.14
CA GLN A 53 -7.43 -5.89 -21.23
C GLN A 53 -8.10 -4.84 -20.30
N ILE A 54 -7.30 -3.95 -19.72
CA ILE A 54 -7.82 -2.85 -18.89
C ILE A 54 -8.78 -1.96 -19.72
N MET A 55 -8.36 -1.54 -20.92
CA MET A 55 -9.15 -0.62 -21.75
C MET A 55 -10.45 -1.22 -22.26
N SER A 56 -10.54 -2.54 -22.41
CA SER A 56 -11.78 -3.22 -22.79
C SER A 56 -12.87 -3.12 -21.71
N ILE A 57 -12.48 -3.06 -20.43
CA ILE A 57 -13.39 -2.97 -19.28
C ILE A 57 -13.59 -1.51 -18.82
N MET A 58 -12.68 -0.61 -19.19
CA MET A 58 -12.66 0.78 -18.73
C MET A 58 -13.99 1.54 -18.89
N PRO A 59 -14.75 1.42 -19.99
CA PRO A 59 -16.04 2.10 -20.09
C PRO A 59 -17.05 1.68 -19.02
N ALA A 60 -17.06 0.40 -18.64
CA ALA A 60 -17.90 -0.10 -17.55
C ALA A 60 -17.40 0.37 -16.19
N GLU A 61 -16.09 0.36 -15.98
CA GLU A 61 -15.43 0.85 -14.77
C GLU A 61 -15.73 2.33 -14.51
N ILE A 62 -15.58 3.17 -15.52
CA ILE A 62 -15.88 4.60 -15.42
C ILE A 62 -17.33 4.84 -15.01
N ARG A 63 -18.29 4.13 -15.66
CA ARG A 63 -19.70 4.25 -15.30
C ARG A 63 -19.98 3.84 -13.85
N ALA A 64 -19.38 2.74 -13.40
CA ALA A 64 -19.52 2.28 -12.02
C ALA A 64 -18.92 3.27 -11.02
N THR A 65 -17.73 3.79 -11.31
CA THR A 65 -17.04 4.80 -10.48
C THR A 65 -17.87 6.08 -10.36
N VAL A 66 -18.38 6.61 -11.48
CA VAL A 66 -19.23 7.82 -11.48
C VAL A 66 -20.50 7.60 -10.65
N LYS A 67 -21.14 6.44 -10.82
CA LYS A 67 -22.35 6.10 -10.03
C LYS A 67 -22.06 6.07 -8.52
N LEU A 68 -20.97 5.48 -8.11
CA LEU A 68 -20.56 5.41 -6.70
C LEU A 68 -20.18 6.80 -6.15
N TYR A 69 -19.56 7.64 -6.98
CA TYR A 69 -19.23 9.00 -6.60
C TYR A 69 -20.50 9.86 -6.40
N LEU A 70 -21.44 9.79 -7.33
CA LEU A 70 -22.71 10.52 -7.22
C LEU A 70 -23.56 10.04 -6.03
N ALA A 71 -23.44 8.77 -5.66
CA ALA A 71 -24.08 8.21 -4.47
C ALA A 71 -23.37 8.58 -3.15
N GLY A 72 -22.20 9.21 -3.21
CA GLY A 72 -21.39 9.56 -2.03
C GLY A 72 -20.59 8.40 -1.44
N THR A 73 -20.64 7.22 -2.05
CA THR A 73 -19.86 6.05 -1.62
C THR A 73 -18.37 6.25 -1.89
N ILE A 74 -18.01 6.80 -3.04
CA ILE A 74 -16.67 7.33 -3.32
C ILE A 74 -16.68 8.82 -3.03
N ARG A 75 -15.91 9.25 -2.03
CA ARG A 75 -15.78 10.65 -1.62
C ARG A 75 -14.87 11.44 -2.55
N GLN A 76 -13.76 10.82 -2.91
CA GLN A 76 -12.72 11.41 -3.74
C GLN A 76 -12.13 10.32 -4.63
N TRP A 77 -11.67 10.67 -5.81
CA TRP A 77 -10.89 9.81 -6.66
C TRP A 77 -9.74 10.57 -7.31
N TYR A 78 -8.66 9.88 -7.59
CA TYR A 78 -7.48 10.46 -8.22
C TYR A 78 -6.86 9.47 -9.20
N SER A 79 -6.35 9.97 -10.32
CA SER A 79 -5.41 9.21 -11.12
C SER A 79 -4.03 9.28 -10.47
N ARG A 80 -3.32 8.17 -10.44
CA ARG A 80 -1.95 8.16 -9.95
C ARG A 80 -1.03 8.90 -10.91
N GLY A 81 -0.13 9.72 -10.37
CA GLY A 81 0.83 10.50 -11.17
C GLY A 81 1.84 9.63 -11.93
N ASP A 82 2.08 8.41 -11.45
CA ASP A 82 2.93 7.40 -12.10
C ASP A 82 2.21 6.63 -13.23
N ARG A 83 0.96 6.98 -13.52
CA ARG A 83 0.07 6.35 -14.53
C ARG A 83 -0.23 4.88 -14.27
N ASN A 84 0.00 4.39 -13.06
CA ASN A 84 -0.16 2.97 -12.70
C ASN A 84 -1.43 2.69 -11.90
N GLY A 85 -2.52 3.39 -12.18
CA GLY A 85 -3.79 3.13 -11.55
C GLY A 85 -4.50 4.37 -11.00
N ALA A 86 -5.30 4.16 -9.98
CA ALA A 86 -6.13 5.18 -9.35
C ALA A 86 -6.10 5.06 -7.83
N ILE A 87 -6.57 6.11 -7.17
CA ILE A 87 -6.79 6.13 -5.73
C ILE A 87 -8.23 6.54 -5.49
N PHE A 88 -8.94 5.79 -4.65
CA PHE A 88 -10.28 6.12 -4.18
C PHE A 88 -10.26 6.39 -2.69
N LEU A 89 -11.06 7.33 -2.26
CA LEU A 89 -11.40 7.54 -0.86
C LEU A 89 -12.86 7.12 -0.68
N ILE A 90 -13.09 6.03 0.04
CA ILE A 90 -14.41 5.39 0.19
C ILE A 90 -14.98 5.71 1.57
N ASP A 91 -16.25 6.12 1.61
CA ASP A 91 -17.00 6.28 2.84
C ASP A 91 -17.31 4.90 3.45
N ALA A 92 -16.36 4.40 4.22
CA ALA A 92 -16.44 3.10 4.89
C ALA A 92 -15.83 3.19 6.29
N LYS A 93 -16.40 2.49 7.23
CA LYS A 93 -15.91 2.46 8.62
C LYS A 93 -14.95 1.31 8.87
N THR A 94 -14.92 0.35 7.95
CA THR A 94 -14.03 -0.82 8.01
C THR A 94 -13.45 -1.12 6.64
N VAL A 95 -12.36 -1.86 6.61
CA VAL A 95 -11.74 -2.34 5.38
C VAL A 95 -12.67 -3.31 4.65
N GLU A 96 -13.43 -4.11 5.38
CA GLU A 96 -14.39 -5.07 4.84
C GLU A 96 -15.53 -4.38 4.07
N GLU A 97 -16.04 -3.25 4.58
CA GLU A 97 -17.02 -2.44 3.86
C GLU A 97 -16.46 -1.88 2.55
N ALA A 98 -15.20 -1.41 2.57
CA ALA A 98 -14.52 -0.94 1.36
C ALA A 98 -14.28 -2.07 0.35
N HIS A 99 -13.90 -3.26 0.81
CA HIS A 99 -13.79 -4.46 -0.03
C HIS A 99 -15.11 -4.75 -0.75
N ALA A 100 -16.24 -4.76 -0.05
CA ALA A 100 -17.54 -5.04 -0.65
C ALA A 100 -17.88 -4.07 -1.78
N VAL A 101 -17.49 -2.81 -1.67
CA VAL A 101 -17.68 -1.80 -2.72
C VAL A 101 -16.77 -2.08 -3.92
N VAL A 102 -15.49 -2.30 -3.67
CA VAL A 102 -14.46 -2.41 -4.72
C VAL A 102 -14.55 -3.74 -5.46
N ASP A 103 -14.85 -4.83 -4.77
CA ASP A 103 -15.00 -6.17 -5.37
C ASP A 103 -16.18 -6.25 -6.35
N ALA A 104 -17.16 -5.36 -6.19
CA ALA A 104 -18.30 -5.26 -7.10
C ALA A 104 -17.97 -4.45 -8.38
N MET A 105 -16.83 -3.78 -8.45
CA MET A 105 -16.43 -2.97 -9.60
C MET A 105 -15.93 -3.84 -10.76
N PRO A 106 -16.14 -3.42 -12.02
CA PRO A 106 -15.84 -4.23 -13.20
C PRO A 106 -14.39 -4.72 -13.31
N LEU A 107 -13.40 -3.85 -13.12
CA LEU A 107 -11.98 -4.24 -13.18
C LEU A 107 -11.61 -5.28 -12.10
N SER A 108 -12.22 -5.17 -10.91
CA SER A 108 -12.01 -6.12 -9.82
C SER A 108 -12.63 -7.48 -10.12
N LYS A 109 -13.85 -7.50 -10.67
CA LYS A 109 -14.54 -8.73 -11.08
C LYS A 109 -13.77 -9.51 -12.13
N GLU A 110 -13.08 -8.82 -13.03
CA GLU A 110 -12.25 -9.42 -14.08
C GLU A 110 -10.83 -9.75 -13.60
N ASN A 111 -10.52 -9.54 -12.32
CA ASN A 111 -9.19 -9.76 -11.75
C ASN A 111 -8.05 -9.01 -12.45
N LEU A 112 -8.32 -7.81 -12.95
CA LEU A 112 -7.35 -7.01 -13.71
C LEU A 112 -6.53 -6.07 -12.84
N VAL A 113 -6.93 -5.83 -11.59
CA VAL A 113 -6.29 -4.89 -10.67
C VAL A 113 -6.01 -5.53 -9.32
N ASP A 114 -4.95 -5.05 -8.69
CA ASP A 114 -4.65 -5.30 -7.29
C ASP A 114 -5.02 -4.08 -6.46
N HIS A 115 -5.37 -4.29 -5.19
CA HIS A 115 -5.82 -3.26 -4.29
C HIS A 115 -5.01 -3.27 -3.00
N GLU A 116 -4.70 -2.06 -2.51
CA GLU A 116 -4.22 -1.83 -1.16
C GLU A 116 -5.25 -0.99 -0.42
N TYR A 117 -5.58 -1.37 0.81
CA TYR A 117 -6.60 -0.72 1.64
C TYR A 117 -5.95 -0.10 2.87
N ILE A 118 -6.14 1.20 3.05
CA ILE A 118 -5.59 1.97 4.16
C ILE A 118 -6.75 2.62 4.89
N PRO A 119 -7.15 2.15 6.09
CA PRO A 119 -8.14 2.83 6.90
C PRO A 119 -7.58 4.19 7.33
N VAL A 120 -8.38 5.23 7.18
CA VAL A 120 -8.01 6.60 7.54
C VAL A 120 -9.06 7.22 8.44
N GLY A 121 -8.65 8.18 9.23
CA GLY A 121 -9.50 8.91 10.15
C GLY A 121 -8.99 10.33 10.38
N PRO A 122 -9.62 11.08 11.28
CA PRO A 122 -9.17 12.40 11.63
C PRO A 122 -7.71 12.41 12.05
N LEU A 123 -6.97 13.44 11.65
CA LEU A 123 -5.57 13.59 12.05
C LEU A 123 -5.48 13.66 13.58
N MET A 124 -4.94 12.60 14.16
CA MET A 124 -4.53 12.58 15.56
C MET A 124 -3.10 13.11 15.63
N PRO A 125 -2.68 13.79 16.54
CA PRO A 125 -3.16 14.30 17.82
C PRO A 125 -3.16 15.83 17.89
N LEU A 126 -3.83 16.52 16.99
CA LEU A 126 -3.92 17.98 17.07
C LEU A 126 -4.47 18.43 18.45
N GLY A 127 -5.41 17.66 19.01
CA GLY A 127 -5.92 17.90 20.36
C GLY A 127 -4.86 17.75 21.45
N ALA A 128 -3.94 16.80 21.34
CA ALA A 128 -2.86 16.60 22.30
C ALA A 128 -1.81 17.71 22.26
N LEU A 129 -1.64 18.39 21.13
CA LEU A 129 -0.74 19.55 21.00
C LEU A 129 -1.34 20.83 21.60
N LEU A 130 -2.65 20.88 21.74
CA LEU A 130 -3.37 22.04 22.28
C LEU A 130 -3.65 21.92 23.78
N SER A 131 -3.41 20.77 24.39
CA SER A 131 -3.65 20.47 25.81
C SER A 131 -2.41 20.72 26.68
N ARG A 132 -1.70 21.82 26.49
CA ARG A 132 -0.63 22.30 27.37
C ARG A 132 -1.13 23.43 28.25
#